data_444d3b6a52dd19937ac6c9baf04827cb
#
_entry.id   444d3b6a52dd19937ac6c9baf04827cb
#
_cell.length_a   1.000
_cell.length_b   1.000
_cell.length_c   1.000
_cell.angle_alpha   90.00
_cell.angle_beta   90.00
_cell.angle_gamma   90.00
#
_symmetry.space_group_name_H-M   'P 1'
#
loop_
_entity.id
_entity.type
_entity.pdbx_description
1 polymer ?
#
loop_
_entity_poly.entity_id
_entity_poly.type
_entity_poly.pdbx_seq_one_letter_code
_entity_poly.pdbx_strand_id
1 'polypeptide(L)'
;MRKTVSKMMWGLLYVAIFVVVFILSAVLKVTQDPFHGKYAVEWSDAVGTAYTDLSYGEKEANRFDLYLPADSGRESYGLVVYLHAGGFTSGDKKDDTKMLQW
;
A
#
# COMPACT_ATOMS: atom_id res chain seq x y z
N MET A 1 14.80 39.18 -32.81
CA MET A 1 14.84 39.16 -31.35
C MET A 1 13.46 38.89 -30.68
N ARG A 2 12.43 39.68 -30.96
CA ARG A 2 11.10 39.45 -30.34
C ARG A 2 10.50 38.04 -30.55
N LYS A 3 10.62 37.47 -31.76
CA LYS A 3 10.08 36.13 -32.04
C LYS A 3 10.81 35.00 -31.31
N THR A 4 12.12 35.15 -31.08
CA THR A 4 12.92 34.14 -30.37
C THR A 4 12.64 34.16 -28.87
N VAL A 5 12.50 35.37 -28.28
CA VAL A 5 12.12 35.53 -26.87
C VAL A 5 10.73 34.96 -26.62
N SER A 6 9.79 35.18 -27.55
CA SER A 6 8.44 34.59 -27.44
C SER A 6 8.46 33.06 -27.44
N LYS A 7 9.23 32.43 -28.34
CA LYS A 7 9.34 30.95 -28.38
C LYS A 7 9.99 30.40 -27.12
N MET A 8 11.00 31.07 -26.60
CA MET A 8 11.66 30.68 -25.36
C MET A 8 10.71 30.81 -24.15
N MET A 9 9.92 31.88 -24.11
CA MET A 9 8.89 32.07 -23.08
C MET A 9 7.82 30.97 -23.09
N TRP A 10 7.34 30.60 -24.27
CA TRP A 10 6.41 29.50 -24.41
C TRP A 10 7.00 28.17 -23.97
N GLY A 11 8.27 27.90 -24.33
CA GLY A 11 8.99 26.70 -23.88
C GLY A 11 9.09 26.64 -22.35
N LEU A 12 9.46 27.75 -21.71
CA LEU A 12 9.52 27.82 -20.25
C LEU A 12 8.13 27.62 -19.60
N LEU A 13 7.08 28.15 -20.21
CA LEU A 13 5.71 27.96 -19.73
C LEU A 13 5.29 26.49 -19.76
N TYR A 14 5.58 25.76 -20.86
CA TYR A 14 5.28 24.34 -20.96
C TYR A 14 6.05 23.52 -19.91
N VAL A 15 7.33 23.81 -19.71
CA VAL A 15 8.13 23.15 -18.67
C VAL A 15 7.56 23.41 -17.28
N ALA A 16 7.18 24.65 -17.01
CA ALA A 16 6.57 25.01 -15.71
C ALA A 16 5.24 24.24 -15.48
N ILE A 17 4.36 24.19 -16.47
CA ILE A 17 3.11 23.45 -16.39
C ILE A 17 3.38 21.95 -16.17
N PHE A 18 4.33 21.37 -16.91
CA PHE A 18 4.70 19.96 -16.75
C PHE A 18 5.17 19.67 -15.31
N VAL A 19 6.06 20.51 -14.77
CA VAL A 19 6.57 20.33 -13.40
C VAL A 19 5.45 20.44 -12.37
N VAL A 20 4.55 21.40 -12.50
CA VAL A 20 3.40 21.55 -11.61
C VAL A 20 2.48 20.34 -11.65
N VAL A 21 2.12 19.87 -12.85
CA VAL A 21 1.27 18.67 -13.02
C VAL A 21 1.94 17.44 -12.47
N PHE A 22 3.25 17.28 -12.69
CA PHE A 22 4.02 16.17 -12.16
C PHE A 22 4.02 16.16 -10.62
N ILE A 23 4.31 17.29 -9.99
CA ILE A 23 4.31 17.43 -8.52
C ILE A 23 2.92 17.15 -7.95
N LEU A 24 1.86 17.74 -8.52
CA LEU A 24 0.48 17.49 -8.08
C LEU A 24 0.10 16.02 -8.19
N SER A 25 0.46 15.38 -9.29
CA SER A 25 0.19 13.95 -9.51
C SER A 25 0.94 13.07 -8.50
N ALA A 26 2.20 13.40 -8.21
CA ALA A 26 2.99 12.68 -7.23
C ALA A 26 2.42 12.84 -5.81
N VAL A 27 2.04 14.06 -5.43
CA VAL A 27 1.40 14.34 -4.13
C VAL A 27 0.08 13.58 -4.00
N LEU A 28 -0.79 13.64 -5.01
CA LEU A 28 -2.06 12.91 -5.01
C LEU A 28 -1.83 11.41 -4.87
N LYS A 29 -0.86 10.85 -5.59
CA LYS A 29 -0.54 9.41 -5.51
C LYS A 29 -0.08 8.99 -4.12
N VAL A 30 0.70 9.82 -3.45
CA VAL A 30 1.23 9.51 -2.10
C VAL A 30 0.18 9.74 -1.02
N THR A 31 -0.67 10.75 -1.18
CA THR A 31 -1.66 11.13 -0.16
C THR A 31 -2.99 10.38 -0.27
N GLN A 32 -3.32 9.87 -1.46
CA GLN A 32 -4.53 9.08 -1.63
C GLN A 32 -4.28 7.63 -1.20
N ASP A 33 -4.99 7.22 -0.16
CA ASP A 33 -5.12 5.81 0.19
C ASP A 33 -6.11 5.17 -0.80
N PRO A 34 -5.67 4.31 -1.74
CA PRO A 34 -6.56 3.70 -2.73
C PRO A 34 -7.60 2.78 -2.11
N PHE A 35 -7.42 2.43 -0.84
CA PHE A 35 -8.31 1.55 -0.08
C PHE A 35 -9.21 2.32 0.90
N HIS A 36 -9.09 3.67 0.93
CA HIS A 36 -9.90 4.48 1.83
C HIS A 36 -11.40 4.21 1.66
N GLY A 37 -12.03 3.79 2.73
CA GLY A 37 -13.46 3.47 2.75
C GLY A 37 -13.88 2.14 2.10
N LYS A 38 -12.96 1.39 1.48
CA LYS A 38 -13.26 0.06 0.92
C LYS A 38 -13.20 -1.03 1.98
N TYR A 39 -12.31 -0.88 2.94
CA TYR A 39 -12.08 -1.83 4.02
C TYR A 39 -12.33 -1.11 5.34
N ALA A 40 -13.59 -1.07 5.75
CA ALA A 40 -14.05 -0.35 6.94
C ALA A 40 -14.14 -1.25 8.19
N VAL A 41 -13.39 -2.35 8.21
CA VAL A 41 -13.35 -3.25 9.37
C VAL A 41 -12.25 -2.80 10.32
N GLU A 42 -12.62 -2.50 11.55
CA GLU A 42 -11.65 -2.39 12.64
C GLU A 42 -11.39 -3.77 13.20
N TRP A 43 -10.13 -4.17 13.22
CA TRP A 43 -9.72 -5.42 13.80
C TRP A 43 -9.90 -5.37 15.33
N SER A 44 -10.62 -6.33 15.86
CA SER A 44 -10.86 -6.46 17.30
C SER A 44 -10.93 -7.93 17.69
N ASP A 45 -10.87 -8.22 18.96
CA ASP A 45 -10.98 -9.59 19.47
C ASP A 45 -12.31 -10.26 19.11
N ALA A 46 -13.34 -9.47 18.79
CA ALA A 46 -14.63 -9.98 18.31
C ALA A 46 -14.55 -10.49 16.86
N VAL A 47 -13.62 -9.98 16.05
CA VAL A 47 -13.41 -10.39 14.67
C VAL A 47 -12.46 -11.58 14.60
N GLY A 48 -11.41 -11.58 15.37
CA GLY A 48 -10.42 -12.64 15.37
C GLY A 48 -9.20 -12.34 16.20
N THR A 49 -8.23 -13.24 16.13
CA THR A 49 -6.94 -13.11 16.81
C THR A 49 -5.85 -12.94 15.77
N ALA A 50 -4.97 -11.96 15.95
CA ALA A 50 -3.79 -11.74 15.12
C ALA A 50 -2.52 -12.12 15.88
N TYR A 51 -1.72 -13.00 15.29
CA TYR A 51 -0.39 -13.34 15.75
C TYR A 51 0.61 -12.71 14.79
N THR A 52 1.40 -11.78 15.26
CA THR A 52 2.34 -11.01 14.42
C THR A 52 3.77 -11.46 14.63
N ASP A 53 4.59 -11.27 13.59
CA ASP A 53 6.03 -11.52 13.62
C ASP A 53 6.42 -12.98 13.97
N LEU A 54 5.60 -13.95 13.59
CA LEU A 54 5.92 -15.36 13.73
C LEU A 54 7.09 -15.72 12.81
N SER A 55 8.01 -16.52 13.33
CA SER A 55 9.18 -16.97 12.55
C SER A 55 8.85 -18.22 11.74
N TYR A 56 9.28 -18.24 10.48
CA TYR A 56 9.26 -19.46 9.64
C TYR A 56 10.66 -19.91 9.19
N GLY A 57 11.71 -19.28 9.72
CA GLY A 57 13.09 -19.61 9.39
C GLY A 57 14.10 -18.89 10.29
N GLU A 58 15.37 -19.11 10.05
CA GLU A 58 16.45 -18.59 10.90
C GLU A 58 16.79 -17.11 10.64
N LYS A 59 16.44 -16.59 9.46
CA LYS A 59 16.74 -15.19 9.09
C LYS A 59 15.78 -14.25 9.79
N GLU A 60 16.26 -13.07 10.15
CA GLU A 60 15.43 -12.00 10.73
C GLU A 60 14.23 -11.63 9.87
N ALA A 61 14.39 -11.62 8.55
CA ALA A 61 13.33 -11.34 7.59
C ALA A 61 12.31 -12.48 7.43
N ASN A 62 12.56 -13.67 7.96
CA ASN A 62 11.64 -14.81 7.89
C ASN A 62 10.50 -14.66 8.90
N ARG A 63 9.62 -13.69 8.69
CA ARG A 63 8.48 -13.38 9.55
C ARG A 63 7.17 -13.38 8.76
N PHE A 64 6.11 -13.82 9.41
CA PHE A 64 4.76 -13.77 8.89
C PHE A 64 3.76 -13.39 9.98
N ASP A 65 2.59 -12.94 9.57
CA ASP A 65 1.47 -12.68 10.44
C ASP A 65 0.37 -13.71 10.17
N LEU A 66 -0.27 -14.17 11.23
CA LEU A 66 -1.37 -15.12 11.16
C LEU A 66 -2.63 -14.46 11.73
N TYR A 67 -3.69 -14.46 10.94
CA TYR A 67 -5.01 -13.97 11.34
C TYR A 67 -5.99 -15.14 11.44
N LEU A 68 -6.55 -15.37 12.60
CA LEU A 68 -7.53 -16.40 12.85
C LEU A 68 -8.89 -15.77 13.16
N PRO A 69 -9.98 -16.21 12.50
CA PRO A 69 -11.31 -15.72 12.80
C PRO A 69 -11.77 -16.12 14.20
N ALA A 70 -12.62 -15.29 14.81
CA ALA A 70 -13.18 -15.55 16.13
C ALA A 70 -14.27 -16.65 16.15
N ASP A 71 -14.75 -17.06 14.96
CA ASP A 71 -15.81 -18.07 14.84
C ASP A 71 -15.29 -19.47 15.26
N SER A 72 -15.65 -19.88 16.45
CA SER A 72 -15.30 -21.19 17.01
C SER A 72 -16.26 -22.33 16.60
N GLY A 73 -17.31 -22.02 15.83
CA GLY A 73 -18.34 -22.98 15.41
C GLY A 73 -17.96 -23.83 14.20
N ARG A 74 -16.81 -23.59 13.56
CA ARG A 74 -16.36 -24.32 12.39
C ARG A 74 -15.27 -25.32 12.74
N GLU A 75 -15.39 -26.53 12.23
CA GLU A 75 -14.39 -27.59 12.40
C GLU A 75 -13.15 -27.38 11.51
N SER A 76 -13.30 -26.62 10.42
CA SER A 76 -12.20 -26.35 9.48
C SER A 76 -12.37 -25.01 8.77
N TYR A 77 -11.26 -24.40 8.38
CA TYR A 77 -11.19 -23.16 7.65
C TYR A 77 -10.37 -23.32 6.38
N GLY A 78 -10.70 -22.52 5.37
CA GLY A 78 -9.81 -22.34 4.23
C GLY A 78 -8.56 -21.57 4.64
N LEU A 79 -7.42 -21.87 4.03
CA LEU A 79 -6.17 -21.14 4.19
C LEU A 79 -5.95 -20.20 3.02
N VAL A 80 -5.77 -18.92 3.32
CA VAL A 80 -5.32 -17.91 2.36
C VAL A 80 -3.89 -17.53 2.70
N VAL A 81 -2.97 -17.69 1.75
CA VAL A 81 -1.59 -17.25 1.89
C VAL A 81 -1.39 -16.01 1.02
N TYR A 82 -1.02 -14.90 1.66
CA TYR A 82 -0.76 -13.64 0.98
C TYR A 82 0.73 -13.30 1.03
N LEU A 83 1.30 -12.97 -0.11
CA LEU A 83 2.68 -12.52 -0.24
C LEU A 83 2.66 -11.04 -0.65
N HIS A 84 3.31 -10.20 0.15
CA HIS A 84 3.36 -8.76 -0.13
C HIS A 84 4.07 -8.44 -1.46
N ALA A 85 3.67 -7.35 -2.10
CA ALA A 85 4.33 -6.84 -3.29
C ALA A 85 5.69 -6.19 -2.98
N GLY A 86 6.51 -5.99 -3.99
CA GLY A 86 7.81 -5.30 -3.84
C GLY A 86 8.92 -5.83 -4.74
N GLY A 87 8.60 -6.68 -5.72
CA GLY A 87 9.56 -7.18 -6.72
C GLY A 87 10.74 -7.96 -6.12
N PHE A 88 10.54 -8.61 -4.98
CA PHE A 88 11.56 -9.36 -4.22
C PHE A 88 12.67 -8.52 -3.57
N THR A 89 12.63 -7.19 -3.73
CA THR A 89 13.68 -6.28 -3.24
C THR A 89 13.19 -5.24 -2.25
N SER A 90 11.88 -5.08 -2.12
CA SER A 90 11.24 -4.06 -1.27
C SER A 90 9.87 -4.52 -0.78
N GLY A 91 9.17 -3.65 -0.06
CA GLY A 91 7.87 -3.93 0.53
C GLY A 91 7.98 -4.63 1.89
N ASP A 92 6.88 -4.58 2.63
CA ASP A 92 6.74 -5.21 3.94
C ASP A 92 5.33 -5.80 4.08
N LYS A 93 5.19 -6.84 4.87
CA LYS A 93 3.90 -7.44 5.21
C LYS A 93 2.90 -6.46 5.83
N LYS A 94 3.39 -5.37 6.43
CA LYS A 94 2.56 -4.31 7.03
C LYS A 94 1.86 -3.42 6.02
N ASP A 95 2.36 -3.38 4.78
CA ASP A 95 1.84 -2.48 3.74
C ASP A 95 0.37 -2.78 3.40
N ASP A 96 -0.04 -4.04 3.50
CA ASP A 96 -1.36 -4.53 3.12
C ASP A 96 -2.22 -4.99 4.31
N THR A 97 -1.85 -4.64 5.54
CA THR A 97 -2.52 -5.10 6.76
C THR A 97 -4.03 -4.82 6.76
N LYS A 98 -4.45 -3.63 6.32
CA LYS A 98 -5.87 -3.27 6.27
C LYS A 98 -6.68 -4.15 5.32
N MET A 99 -6.09 -4.54 4.19
CA MET A 99 -6.74 -5.44 3.25
C MET A 99 -6.89 -6.85 3.83
N LEU A 100 -5.90 -7.31 4.57
CA LEU A 100 -5.88 -8.65 5.17
C LEU A 100 -6.85 -8.79 6.34
N GLN A 101 -7.16 -7.69 7.00
CA GLN A 101 -8.10 -7.64 8.11
C GLN A 101 -9.56 -7.53 7.67
N TRP A 102 -9.82 -7.25 6.41
CA TRP A 102 -11.16 -7.15 5.85
C TRP A 102 -11.75 -8.51 5.53
#